data_7fab42ac927bcf3227569befdcad9eb1
#
_entry.id   7fab42ac927bcf3227569befdcad9eb1
#
_cell.length_a   1.000
_cell.length_b   1.000
_cell.length_c   1.000
_cell.angle_alpha   90.00
_cell.angle_beta   90.00
_cell.angle_gamma   90.00
#
_symmetry.space_group_name_H-M   'P 1'
#
loop_
_entity.id
_entity.type
_entity.pdbx_description
1 polymer ?
#
loop_
_entity_poly.entity_id
_entity_poly.type
_entity_poly.pdbx_seq_one_letter_code
_entity_poly.pdbx_strand_id
1 'polypeptide(L)'
;KELFEKQLEILSTKKMQSNFENFIVRCVERLITPNIKPQTGPDGGGDGKVDAETYEVTTYISDKWYVADGGASEKEKWAFAISCKKQWKPKVTTDIEKIANTKRGYTRALFFSNQFIKSSIRADVETDLSNKFNIEVSIFDALWCINAVFHHGCKDIALDCLNFSDEYKKKREKIGILDKQRQERLVK
;
A
#
# COMPACT_ATOMS: atom_id res chain seq x y z
N LYS A 1 -15.92 -6.34 -6.90
CA LYS A 1 -15.40 -4.98 -6.82
C LYS A 1 -16.12 -4.20 -5.72
N GLU A 2 -17.43 -4.05 -5.79
CA GLU A 2 -18.26 -3.31 -4.80
C GLU A 2 -18.01 -3.74 -3.35
N LEU A 3 -17.84 -5.03 -3.09
CA LEU A 3 -17.53 -5.55 -1.75
C LEU A 3 -16.18 -5.02 -1.25
N PHE A 4 -15.19 -4.93 -2.12
CA PHE A 4 -13.87 -4.39 -1.78
C PHE A 4 -13.93 -2.89 -1.50
N GLU A 5 -14.68 -2.14 -2.30
CA GLU A 5 -14.92 -0.70 -2.10
C GLU A 5 -15.59 -0.45 -0.74
N LYS A 6 -16.62 -1.22 -0.40
CA LYS A 6 -17.23 -1.19 0.94
C LYS A 6 -16.25 -1.52 2.06
N GLN A 7 -15.35 -2.48 1.83
CA GLN A 7 -14.34 -2.83 2.83
C GLN A 7 -13.36 -1.69 3.05
N LEU A 8 -12.93 -0.98 1.99
CA LEU A 8 -12.09 0.21 2.13
C LEU A 8 -12.78 1.31 2.96
N GLU A 9 -14.08 1.54 2.77
CA GLU A 9 -14.85 2.50 3.59
C GLU A 9 -14.92 2.09 5.07
N ILE A 10 -15.12 0.80 5.33
CA ILE A 10 -15.20 0.24 6.69
C ILE A 10 -13.89 0.44 7.45
N LEU A 11 -12.73 0.40 6.80
CA LEU A 11 -11.43 0.60 7.44
C LEU A 11 -11.35 1.94 8.19
N SER A 12 -11.96 3.00 7.63
CA SER A 12 -12.00 4.32 8.26
C SER A 12 -12.88 4.36 9.52
N THR A 13 -13.89 3.51 9.62
CA THR A 13 -14.88 3.54 10.71
C THR A 13 -14.55 2.59 11.85
N LYS A 14 -13.91 1.45 11.55
CA LYS A 14 -13.66 0.37 12.52
C LYS A 14 -12.25 0.38 13.13
N LYS A 15 -11.50 1.46 12.99
CA LYS A 15 -10.10 1.57 13.49
C LYS A 15 -9.21 0.42 13.00
N MET A 16 -9.35 0.02 11.75
CA MET A 16 -8.59 -1.07 11.13
C MET A 16 -7.33 -0.56 10.43
N GLN A 17 -6.66 0.40 11.02
CA GLN A 17 -5.46 1.03 10.45
C GLN A 17 -4.36 -0.02 10.16
N SER A 18 -4.07 -0.88 11.12
CA SER A 18 -3.03 -1.92 10.99
C SER A 18 -3.32 -2.91 9.85
N ASN A 19 -4.60 -3.24 9.62
CA ASN A 19 -4.98 -4.10 8.51
C ASN A 19 -4.70 -3.43 7.17
N PHE A 20 -4.98 -2.13 7.07
CA PHE A 20 -4.71 -1.36 5.88
C PHE A 20 -3.21 -1.18 5.66
N GLU A 21 -2.45 -0.88 6.70
CA GLU A 21 -0.98 -0.79 6.65
C GLU A 21 -0.37 -2.10 6.13
N ASN A 22 -0.74 -3.24 6.70
CA ASN A 22 -0.27 -4.54 6.23
C ASN A 22 -0.64 -4.83 4.77
N PHE A 23 -1.87 -4.47 4.37
CA PHE A 23 -2.31 -4.62 2.98
C PHE A 23 -1.46 -3.77 2.03
N ILE A 24 -1.26 -2.49 2.34
CA ILE A 24 -0.47 -1.57 1.51
C ILE A 24 0.98 -2.00 1.45
N VAL A 25 1.63 -2.30 2.59
CA VAL A 25 3.05 -2.73 2.63
C VAL A 25 3.26 -3.93 1.71
N ARG A 26 2.43 -4.97 1.80
CA ARG A 26 2.55 -6.15 0.94
C ARG A 26 2.25 -5.87 -0.54
N CYS A 27 1.33 -4.95 -0.83
CA CYS A 27 1.09 -4.50 -2.20
C CYS A 27 2.27 -3.70 -2.76
N VAL A 28 2.85 -2.81 -1.96
CA VAL A 28 4.04 -2.03 -2.33
C VAL A 28 5.23 -2.95 -2.57
N GLU A 29 5.45 -3.93 -1.70
CA GLU A 29 6.50 -4.94 -1.83
C GLU A 29 6.39 -5.72 -3.15
N ARG A 30 5.16 -6.01 -3.59
CA ARG A 30 4.89 -6.71 -4.87
C ARG A 30 4.95 -5.83 -6.10
N LEU A 31 4.47 -4.57 -6.02
CA LEU A 31 4.20 -3.73 -7.18
C LEU A 31 5.14 -2.54 -7.35
N ILE A 32 5.78 -2.09 -6.29
CA ILE A 32 6.58 -0.86 -6.31
C ILE A 32 8.04 -1.16 -5.99
N THR A 33 8.31 -1.71 -4.82
CA THR A 33 9.69 -1.99 -4.41
C THR A 33 9.76 -3.12 -3.38
N PRO A 34 10.59 -4.15 -3.60
CA PRO A 34 10.71 -5.29 -2.70
C PRO A 34 11.54 -4.99 -1.45
N ASN A 35 12.37 -3.94 -1.46
CA ASN A 35 13.25 -3.59 -0.35
C ASN A 35 12.58 -2.66 0.68
N ILE A 36 11.38 -3.00 1.08
CA ILE A 36 10.61 -2.25 2.07
C ILE A 36 10.78 -2.83 3.47
N LYS A 37 11.00 -1.97 4.46
CA LYS A 37 11.09 -2.31 5.87
C LYS A 37 9.95 -1.62 6.62
N PRO A 38 8.99 -2.37 7.17
CA PRO A 38 7.97 -1.81 8.04
C PRO A 38 8.59 -1.21 9.31
N GLN A 39 8.10 -0.06 9.73
CA GLN A 39 8.53 0.62 10.96
C GLN A 39 7.55 0.43 12.11
N THR A 40 6.35 -0.04 11.81
CA THR A 40 5.31 -0.30 12.81
C THR A 40 5.51 -1.69 13.42
N GLY A 41 5.77 -1.74 14.72
CA GLY A 41 5.70 -2.98 15.51
C GLY A 41 4.25 -3.41 15.74
N PRO A 42 4.03 -4.60 16.32
CA PRO A 42 2.69 -5.14 16.60
C PRO A 42 1.81 -4.25 17.49
N ASP A 43 2.40 -3.34 18.24
CA ASP A 43 1.71 -2.46 19.18
C ASP A 43 1.41 -1.05 18.64
N GLY A 44 1.61 -0.82 17.34
CA GLY A 44 1.24 0.44 16.68
C GLY A 44 2.00 1.69 17.13
N GLY A 45 3.05 1.54 17.90
CA GLY A 45 3.81 2.63 18.52
C GLY A 45 5.18 2.83 17.86
N GLY A 46 5.22 3.07 16.56
CA GLY A 46 6.47 3.41 15.91
C GLY A 46 6.87 4.86 16.12
N ASP A 47 7.91 5.13 16.88
CA ASP A 47 8.52 6.48 17.03
C ASP A 47 9.20 6.97 15.74
N GLY A 48 9.17 6.16 14.67
CA GLY A 48 9.87 6.42 13.42
C GLY A 48 9.27 7.49 12.52
N LYS A 49 8.05 7.95 12.81
CA LYS A 49 7.29 8.97 12.02
C LYS A 49 6.98 8.56 10.57
N VAL A 50 7.31 7.33 10.20
CA VAL A 50 7.00 6.70 8.91
C VAL A 50 6.41 5.31 9.18
N ASP A 51 5.52 4.84 8.34
CA ASP A 51 4.92 3.50 8.48
C ASP A 51 5.83 2.41 7.88
N ALA A 52 6.61 2.78 6.87
CA ALA A 52 7.66 1.95 6.29
C ALA A 52 8.73 2.82 5.61
N GLU A 53 9.90 2.25 5.37
CA GLU A 53 10.97 2.88 4.59
C GLU A 53 11.71 1.84 3.73
N THR A 54 12.39 2.28 2.66
CA THR A 54 13.28 1.41 1.90
C THR A 54 14.62 1.25 2.61
N TYR A 55 15.29 0.11 2.36
CA TYR A 55 16.68 -0.13 2.75
C TYR A 55 17.54 -0.41 1.52
N GLU A 56 18.80 -0.09 1.60
CA GLU A 56 19.76 -0.32 0.52
C GLU A 56 19.99 -1.81 0.29
N VAL A 57 20.00 -2.21 -0.97
CA VAL A 57 20.34 -3.58 -1.38
C VAL A 57 21.50 -3.55 -2.37
N THR A 58 22.25 -4.64 -2.43
CA THR A 58 23.33 -4.78 -3.42
C THR A 58 22.73 -4.94 -4.82
N THR A 59 23.41 -4.42 -5.84
CA THR A 59 23.01 -4.54 -7.25
C THR A 59 22.69 -5.99 -7.64
N TYR A 60 23.47 -6.94 -7.15
CA TYR A 60 23.24 -8.37 -7.40
C TYR A 60 21.90 -8.89 -6.87
N ILE A 61 21.43 -8.40 -5.73
CA ILE A 61 20.13 -8.78 -5.16
C ILE A 61 19.01 -8.06 -5.92
N SER A 62 19.21 -6.81 -6.22
CA SER A 62 18.30 -6.00 -6.98
C SER A 62 18.00 -6.59 -8.35
N ASP A 63 19.02 -6.99 -9.10
CA ASP A 63 18.88 -7.66 -10.41
C ASP A 63 18.03 -8.95 -10.34
N LYS A 64 17.99 -9.61 -9.19
CA LYS A 64 17.18 -10.80 -8.99
C LYS A 64 15.74 -10.52 -8.58
N TRP A 65 15.52 -9.47 -7.80
CA TRP A 65 14.19 -9.12 -7.30
C TRP A 65 13.43 -8.25 -8.28
N TYR A 66 14.18 -7.52 -9.11
CA TYR A 66 13.67 -6.32 -9.69
C TYR A 66 13.17 -6.46 -11.06
N VAL A 67 12.14 -5.90 -11.23
CA VAL A 67 11.43 -6.09 -12.43
C VAL A 67 11.15 -4.82 -13.15
N ALA A 68 10.99 -3.73 -12.81
CA ALA A 68 10.47 -2.78 -13.74
C ALA A 68 11.05 -1.40 -13.79
N ASP A 69 11.35 -0.73 -12.76
CA ASP A 69 11.65 0.71 -12.90
C ASP A 69 13.03 1.15 -12.48
N GLY A 70 13.99 0.32 -12.82
CA GLY A 70 15.35 0.77 -12.82
C GLY A 70 15.94 1.10 -11.47
N GLY A 71 15.71 0.25 -10.48
CA GLY A 71 16.54 0.24 -9.29
C GLY A 71 16.70 1.57 -8.53
N ALA A 72 15.80 2.54 -8.74
CA ALA A 72 15.90 3.82 -8.06
C ALA A 72 15.86 3.66 -6.54
N SER A 73 15.03 2.73 -6.05
CA SER A 73 14.94 2.43 -4.61
C SER A 73 16.17 1.73 -4.03
N GLU A 74 17.10 1.25 -4.85
CA GLU A 74 18.37 0.69 -4.37
C GLU A 74 19.27 1.75 -3.77
N LYS A 75 19.27 2.93 -4.37
CA LYS A 75 20.16 4.05 -4.05
C LYS A 75 19.45 5.19 -3.37
N GLU A 76 18.12 5.22 -3.48
CA GLU A 76 17.28 6.26 -2.93
C GLU A 76 16.60 5.78 -1.65
N LYS A 77 16.43 6.69 -0.73
CA LYS A 77 15.71 6.41 0.52
C LYS A 77 14.29 6.94 0.42
N TRP A 78 13.33 6.04 0.42
CA TRP A 78 11.91 6.34 0.33
C TRP A 78 11.22 6.14 1.68
N ALA A 79 10.29 7.00 1.99
CA ALA A 79 9.40 6.89 3.15
C ALA A 79 7.97 6.62 2.72
N PHE A 80 7.26 5.84 3.49
CA PHE A 80 5.86 5.48 3.24
C PHE A 80 5.01 5.95 4.42
N ALA A 81 3.89 6.58 4.12
CA ALA A 81 2.87 6.94 5.08
C ALA A 81 1.52 6.37 4.62
N ILE A 82 0.81 5.71 5.52
CA ILE A 82 -0.41 4.97 5.21
C ILE A 82 -1.52 5.43 6.14
N SER A 83 -2.70 5.75 5.61
CA SER A 83 -3.77 6.28 6.43
C SER A 83 -5.17 5.92 5.95
N CYS A 84 -6.02 5.51 6.90
CA CYS A 84 -7.46 5.33 6.71
C CYS A 84 -8.29 6.57 7.09
N LYS A 85 -7.69 7.72 7.37
CA LYS A 85 -8.43 8.91 7.79
C LYS A 85 -9.26 9.49 6.65
N LYS A 86 -10.55 9.79 6.92
CA LYS A 86 -11.43 10.45 5.97
C LYS A 86 -10.91 11.81 5.53
N GLN A 87 -10.37 12.59 6.46
CA GLN A 87 -9.71 13.87 6.16
C GLN A 87 -8.27 13.63 5.71
N TRP A 88 -8.11 13.12 4.49
CA TRP A 88 -6.81 12.76 3.94
C TRP A 88 -5.87 13.95 3.74
N LYS A 89 -6.37 15.11 3.26
CA LYS A 89 -5.55 16.28 2.93
C LYS A 89 -4.76 16.85 4.12
N PRO A 90 -5.37 17.16 5.28
CA PRO A 90 -4.58 17.57 6.45
C PRO A 90 -3.68 16.42 6.95
N LYS A 91 -4.10 15.16 6.79
CA LYS A 91 -3.31 14.02 7.22
C LYS A 91 -2.03 13.86 6.39
N VAL A 92 -2.11 13.90 5.06
CA VAL A 92 -0.92 13.82 4.20
C VAL A 92 0.05 14.98 4.49
N THR A 93 -0.45 16.20 4.63
CA THR A 93 0.38 17.36 4.97
C THR A 93 1.16 17.14 6.26
N THR A 94 0.49 16.68 7.32
CA THR A 94 1.12 16.40 8.62
C THR A 94 2.14 15.27 8.53
N ASP A 95 1.85 14.21 7.79
CA ASP A 95 2.75 13.06 7.70
C ASP A 95 3.99 13.38 6.87
N ILE A 96 3.84 14.08 5.73
CA ILE A 96 4.99 14.52 4.92
C ILE A 96 5.87 15.49 5.71
N GLU A 97 5.27 16.42 6.46
CA GLU A 97 6.02 17.31 7.35
C GLU A 97 6.82 16.53 8.42
N LYS A 98 6.22 15.51 9.03
CA LYS A 98 6.92 14.64 9.97
C LYS A 98 8.09 13.90 9.31
N ILE A 99 7.89 13.35 8.11
CA ILE A 99 8.92 12.67 7.32
C ILE A 99 10.08 13.61 7.04
N ALA A 100 9.81 14.80 6.52
CA ALA A 100 10.81 15.83 6.24
C ALA A 100 11.63 16.21 7.49
N ASN A 101 10.93 16.40 8.62
CA ASN A 101 11.54 16.76 9.90
C ASN A 101 12.41 15.66 10.53
N THR A 102 12.36 14.41 10.04
CA THR A 102 13.28 13.35 10.50
C THR A 102 14.71 13.60 10.10
N LYS A 103 14.95 14.38 9.03
CA LYS A 103 16.27 14.64 8.43
C LYS A 103 17.04 13.36 8.06
N ARG A 104 16.31 12.27 7.74
CA ARG A 104 16.90 10.97 7.40
C ARG A 104 17.33 10.86 5.93
N GLY A 105 17.21 11.94 5.14
CA GLY A 105 17.62 11.98 3.74
C GLY A 105 16.66 11.26 2.78
N TYR A 106 15.37 11.26 3.08
CA TYR A 106 14.38 10.73 2.14
C TYR A 106 14.30 11.59 0.88
N THR A 107 14.36 10.93 -0.28
CA THR A 107 14.20 11.55 -1.60
C THR A 107 12.77 11.52 -2.07
N ARG A 108 12.02 10.48 -1.65
CA ARG A 108 10.60 10.29 -1.97
C ARG A 108 9.77 10.01 -0.73
N ALA A 109 8.54 10.50 -0.75
CA ALA A 109 7.53 10.17 0.23
C ALA A 109 6.24 9.72 -0.47
N LEU A 110 5.84 8.48 -0.24
CA LEU A 110 4.66 7.86 -0.83
C LEU A 110 3.56 7.78 0.23
N PHE A 111 2.44 8.46 -0.03
CA PHE A 111 1.29 8.45 0.86
C PHE A 111 0.16 7.60 0.29
N PHE A 112 -0.35 6.67 1.08
CA PHE A 112 -1.44 5.77 0.69
C PHE A 112 -2.69 6.07 1.51
N SER A 113 -3.82 6.19 0.80
CA SER A 113 -5.12 6.45 1.40
C SER A 113 -6.18 5.49 0.89
N ASN A 114 -7.10 5.09 1.77
CA ASN A 114 -8.30 4.35 1.39
C ASN A 114 -9.44 5.26 0.90
N GLN A 115 -9.20 6.56 0.73
CA GLN A 115 -10.19 7.51 0.23
C GLN A 115 -10.08 7.69 -1.27
N PHE A 116 -11.21 7.90 -1.96
CA PHE A 116 -11.21 8.37 -3.34
C PHE A 116 -10.82 9.83 -3.40
N ILE A 117 -9.80 10.15 -4.18
CA ILE A 117 -9.25 11.49 -4.29
C ILE A 117 -9.39 11.98 -5.74
N LYS A 118 -9.95 13.17 -5.90
CA LYS A 118 -10.05 13.78 -7.23
C LYS A 118 -8.65 14.07 -7.77
N SER A 119 -8.35 13.62 -8.99
CA SER A 119 -7.00 13.67 -9.60
C SER A 119 -6.37 15.07 -9.63
N SER A 120 -7.17 16.11 -9.94
CA SER A 120 -6.68 17.50 -9.94
C SER A 120 -6.23 17.93 -8.53
N ILE A 121 -7.05 17.66 -7.51
CA ILE A 121 -6.73 18.04 -6.12
C ILE A 121 -5.50 17.26 -5.62
N ARG A 122 -5.38 15.99 -6.02
CA ARG A 122 -4.22 15.16 -5.69
C ARG A 122 -2.94 15.75 -6.29
N ALA A 123 -2.93 16.07 -7.58
CA ALA A 123 -1.79 16.65 -8.28
C ALA A 123 -1.34 17.99 -7.68
N ASP A 124 -2.30 18.85 -7.32
CA ASP A 124 -1.99 20.12 -6.66
C ASP A 124 -1.30 19.88 -5.31
N VAL A 125 -1.82 18.97 -4.49
CA VAL A 125 -1.23 18.67 -3.17
C VAL A 125 0.14 18.01 -3.30
N GLU A 126 0.34 17.09 -4.25
CA GLU A 126 1.64 16.48 -4.55
C GLU A 126 2.67 17.56 -4.91
N THR A 127 2.32 18.48 -5.79
CA THR A 127 3.19 19.59 -6.22
C THR A 127 3.51 20.53 -5.05
N ASP A 128 2.50 20.95 -4.29
CA ASP A 128 2.68 21.89 -3.17
C ASP A 128 3.60 21.29 -2.08
N LEU A 129 3.38 20.02 -1.72
CA LEU A 129 4.17 19.35 -0.69
C LEU A 129 5.59 19.05 -1.18
N SER A 130 5.75 18.65 -2.44
CA SER A 130 7.07 18.40 -3.03
C SER A 130 7.92 19.68 -3.03
N ASN A 131 7.35 20.79 -3.44
CA ASN A 131 8.03 22.09 -3.46
C ASN A 131 8.35 22.57 -2.03
N LYS A 132 7.40 22.40 -1.10
CA LYS A 132 7.56 22.88 0.28
C LYS A 132 8.68 22.16 1.03
N PHE A 133 8.80 20.84 0.84
CA PHE A 133 9.71 20.01 1.63
C PHE A 133 10.93 19.51 0.87
N ASN A 134 11.04 19.80 -0.42
CA ASN A 134 12.10 19.31 -1.32
C ASN A 134 12.25 17.78 -1.28
N ILE A 135 11.12 17.08 -1.27
CA ILE A 135 10.98 15.62 -1.30
C ILE A 135 9.94 15.31 -2.36
N GLU A 136 10.20 14.39 -3.28
CA GLU A 136 9.20 13.96 -4.26
C GLU A 136 8.02 13.29 -3.55
N VAL A 137 6.82 13.87 -3.63
CA VAL A 137 5.62 13.36 -2.97
C VAL A 137 4.69 12.73 -3.99
N SER A 138 4.27 11.51 -3.74
CA SER A 138 3.26 10.80 -4.52
C SER A 138 2.13 10.30 -3.63
N ILE A 139 0.87 10.49 -4.06
CA ILE A 139 -0.32 10.12 -3.32
C ILE A 139 -1.07 9.01 -4.07
N PHE A 140 -1.27 7.89 -3.42
CA PHE A 140 -2.01 6.74 -3.91
C PHE A 140 -3.35 6.63 -3.16
N ASP A 141 -4.43 6.59 -3.90
CA ASP A 141 -5.79 6.64 -3.38
C ASP A 141 -6.51 5.28 -3.44
N ALA A 142 -7.79 5.24 -3.10
CA ALA A 142 -8.62 4.04 -3.18
C ALA A 142 -8.64 3.41 -4.58
N LEU A 143 -8.54 4.22 -5.64
CA LEU A 143 -8.52 3.70 -7.01
C LEU A 143 -7.25 2.89 -7.28
N TRP A 144 -6.09 3.33 -6.76
CA TRP A 144 -4.87 2.55 -6.82
C TRP A 144 -5.03 1.21 -6.10
N CYS A 145 -5.63 1.18 -4.90
CA CYS A 145 -5.91 -0.05 -4.17
C CYS A 145 -6.80 -1.02 -4.99
N ILE A 146 -7.83 -0.50 -5.64
CA ILE A 146 -8.71 -1.28 -6.51
C ILE A 146 -7.93 -1.87 -7.69
N ASN A 147 -7.11 -1.07 -8.34
CA ASN A 147 -6.29 -1.53 -9.46
C ASN A 147 -5.25 -2.58 -9.03
N ALA A 148 -4.59 -2.39 -7.88
CA ALA A 148 -3.67 -3.37 -7.31
C ALA A 148 -4.35 -4.73 -7.13
N VAL A 149 -5.57 -4.77 -6.62
CA VAL A 149 -6.31 -6.00 -6.34
C VAL A 149 -6.86 -6.65 -7.61
N PHE A 150 -7.48 -5.87 -8.50
CA PHE A 150 -8.25 -6.43 -9.62
C PHE A 150 -7.47 -6.51 -10.94
N HIS A 151 -6.40 -5.74 -11.08
CA HIS A 151 -5.61 -5.69 -12.32
C HIS A 151 -4.14 -6.08 -12.14
N HIS A 152 -3.58 -5.98 -10.92
CA HIS A 152 -2.17 -6.22 -10.66
C HIS A 152 -1.89 -7.37 -9.67
N GLY A 153 -2.82 -8.30 -9.52
CA GLY A 153 -2.59 -9.58 -8.83
C GLY A 153 -2.51 -9.55 -7.30
N CYS A 154 -2.92 -8.44 -6.63
CA CYS A 154 -2.89 -8.35 -5.16
C CYS A 154 -4.18 -8.85 -4.47
N LYS A 155 -4.97 -9.69 -5.14
CA LYS A 155 -6.24 -10.18 -4.58
C LYS A 155 -6.06 -11.09 -3.37
N ASP A 156 -5.05 -11.93 -3.39
CA ASP A 156 -4.64 -12.77 -2.27
C ASP A 156 -4.26 -11.93 -1.05
N ILE A 157 -3.46 -10.89 -1.24
CA ILE A 157 -3.06 -9.95 -0.18
C ILE A 157 -4.27 -9.28 0.44
N ALA A 158 -5.21 -8.82 -0.37
CA ALA A 158 -6.44 -8.21 0.13
C ALA A 158 -7.26 -9.17 0.99
N LEU A 159 -7.35 -10.44 0.58
CA LEU A 159 -8.08 -11.47 1.32
C LEU A 159 -7.42 -11.86 2.64
N ASP A 160 -6.09 -11.81 2.69
CA ASP A 160 -5.33 -12.11 3.89
C ASP A 160 -5.34 -10.97 4.91
N CYS A 161 -5.17 -9.74 4.44
CA CYS A 161 -5.00 -8.56 5.31
C CYS A 161 -6.32 -7.89 5.69
N LEU A 162 -7.30 -7.86 4.77
CA LEU A 162 -8.56 -7.19 5.00
C LEU A 162 -9.63 -8.18 5.43
N ASN A 163 -10.26 -7.94 6.57
CA ASN A 163 -11.27 -8.83 7.12
C ASN A 163 -12.56 -8.79 6.28
N PHE A 164 -12.63 -9.64 5.28
CA PHE A 164 -13.87 -9.90 4.55
C PHE A 164 -14.79 -10.80 5.37
N SER A 165 -16.11 -10.65 5.21
CA SER A 165 -17.09 -11.47 5.91
C SER A 165 -16.86 -12.96 5.64
N ASP A 166 -17.19 -13.82 6.61
CA ASP A 166 -17.05 -15.27 6.49
C ASP A 166 -17.84 -15.88 5.32
N GLU A 167 -18.90 -15.22 4.89
CA GLU A 167 -19.64 -15.60 3.69
C GLU A 167 -18.80 -15.53 2.42
N TYR A 168 -17.91 -14.52 2.32
CA TYR A 168 -17.01 -14.38 1.17
C TYR A 168 -15.93 -15.45 1.19
N LYS A 169 -15.40 -15.79 2.36
CA LYS A 169 -14.43 -16.87 2.54
C LYS A 169 -15.04 -18.22 2.15
N LYS A 170 -16.24 -18.53 2.64
CA LYS A 170 -16.99 -19.76 2.30
C LYS A 170 -17.32 -19.86 0.81
N LYS A 171 -17.67 -18.74 0.15
CA LYS A 171 -17.95 -18.72 -1.29
C LYS A 171 -16.69 -19.01 -2.12
N ARG A 172 -15.52 -18.56 -1.67
CA ARG A 172 -14.22 -18.84 -2.30
C ARG A 172 -13.85 -20.32 -2.18
N GLU A 173 -14.01 -20.90 -0.99
CA GLU A 173 -13.76 -22.32 -0.75
C GLU A 173 -14.63 -23.20 -1.66
N LYS A 174 -15.92 -22.85 -1.79
CA LYS A 174 -16.85 -23.57 -2.65
C LYS A 174 -16.48 -23.49 -4.15
N ILE A 175 -15.99 -22.33 -4.62
CA ILE A 175 -15.51 -22.16 -6.01
C ILE A 175 -14.22 -22.96 -6.21
N GLY A 176 -13.28 -22.95 -5.28
CA GLY A 176 -12.04 -23.71 -5.36
C GLY A 176 -12.27 -25.23 -5.40
N ILE A 177 -13.25 -25.75 -4.67
CA ILE A 177 -13.67 -27.15 -4.70
C ILE A 177 -14.26 -27.51 -6.07
N LEU A 178 -15.09 -26.64 -6.64
CA LEU A 178 -15.70 -26.86 -7.95
C LEU A 178 -14.66 -26.85 -9.07
N ASP A 179 -13.68 -25.96 -9.01
CA ASP A 179 -12.58 -25.89 -9.99
C ASP A 179 -11.69 -27.13 -9.90
N LYS A 180 -11.40 -27.61 -8.69
CA LYS A 180 -10.65 -28.85 -8.48
C LYS A 180 -11.37 -30.06 -9.05
N GLN A 181 -12.68 -30.19 -8.80
CA GLN A 181 -13.52 -31.25 -9.35
C GLN A 181 -13.62 -31.18 -10.90
N ARG A 182 -13.59 -29.97 -11.46
CA ARG A 182 -13.61 -29.76 -12.92
C ARG A 182 -12.29 -30.18 -13.56
N GLN A 183 -11.17 -29.87 -12.93
CA GLN A 183 -9.85 -30.34 -13.38
C GLN A 183 -9.71 -31.85 -13.31
N GLU A 184 -10.19 -32.49 -12.24
CA GLU A 184 -10.19 -33.96 -12.10
C GLU A 184 -11.04 -34.68 -13.13
N ARG A 185 -12.10 -34.03 -13.66
CA ARG A 185 -12.92 -34.58 -14.75
C ARG A 185 -12.30 -34.43 -16.14
N LEU A 186 -11.38 -33.46 -16.32
CA LEU A 186 -10.70 -33.22 -17.60
C LEU A 186 -9.48 -34.13 -17.77
N VAL A 187 -9.01 -34.78 -16.73
CA VAL A 187 -7.85 -35.69 -16.72
C VAL A 187 -8.28 -37.17 -16.84
N LYS A 188 -9.58 -37.47 -16.82
CA LYS A 188 -10.17 -38.79 -17.09
C LYS A 188 -10.68 -38.85 -18.53
#